data_308e8e24dce48f0a986232dbb0a48c72
#
_entry.id   308e8e24dce48f0a986232dbb0a48c72
#
_cell.length_a   1.000
_cell.length_b   1.000
_cell.length_c   1.000
_cell.angle_alpha   90.00
_cell.angle_beta   90.00
_cell.angle_gamma   90.00
#
_symmetry.space_group_name_H-M   'P 1'
#
loop_
_entity.id
_entity.type
_entity.pdbx_description
1 polymer ?
#
loop_
_entity_poly.entity_id
_entity_poly.type
_entity_poly.pdbx_seq_one_letter_code
_entity_poly.pdbx_strand_id
1 'polypeptide(L)'
;NTRVILLTHSFIAWKGNRKKTEPYELTDANYQQAIWDKLVYPSSNIRLVICGHECHPTTDYFETVGFRTDKNAAGKSVAQMMFNAQTADGQWHGNGGDCWLLLEFLPDGRTVSVRTFSPMFALSPVTCDKAWRTADYDQFTFDME
;
A
#
# COMPACT_ATOMS: atom_id res chain seq x y z
N ASN A 1 12.69 11.69 18.66
CA ASN A 1 12.79 10.90 17.43
C ASN A 1 11.39 10.65 16.87
N THR A 2 10.92 11.56 16.03
CA THR A 2 9.61 11.44 15.38
C THR A 2 9.76 10.54 14.15
N ARG A 3 9.00 9.45 14.07
CA ARG A 3 8.85 8.66 12.86
C ARG A 3 7.77 9.32 11.99
N VAL A 4 7.98 9.32 10.68
CA VAL A 4 7.07 9.90 9.71
C VAL A 4 6.46 8.80 8.85
N ILE A 5 5.15 8.89 8.65
CA ILE A 5 4.40 8.11 7.66
C ILE A 5 4.08 9.06 6.51
N LEU A 6 4.53 8.72 5.32
CA LEU A 6 4.24 9.46 4.10
C LEU A 6 3.02 8.83 3.41
N LEU A 7 1.99 9.63 3.19
CA LEU A 7 0.86 9.27 2.34
C LEU A 7 1.02 9.98 0.99
N THR A 8 0.93 9.23 -0.08
CA THR A 8 1.01 9.77 -1.44
C THR A 8 0.09 9.01 -2.38
N HIS A 9 -0.28 9.63 -3.49
CA HIS A 9 -1.18 9.01 -4.46
C HIS A 9 -0.54 7.77 -5.11
N SER A 10 0.70 7.88 -5.55
CA SER A 10 1.44 6.80 -6.23
C SER A 10 2.88 6.75 -5.70
N PHE A 11 3.43 5.56 -5.43
CA PHE A 11 4.79 5.40 -4.93
C PHE A 11 5.45 4.07 -5.31
N ILE A 12 4.73 2.97 -5.19
CA ILE A 12 5.12 1.65 -5.70
C ILE A 12 3.98 1.07 -6.52
N ALA A 13 4.33 0.24 -7.47
CA ALA A 13 3.42 -0.55 -8.27
C ALA A 13 3.43 -2.02 -7.80
N TRP A 14 2.71 -2.87 -8.49
CA TRP A 14 2.70 -4.31 -8.27
C TRP A 14 4.12 -4.88 -8.18
N LYS A 15 4.31 -5.85 -7.33
CA LYS A 15 5.62 -6.42 -6.96
C LYS A 15 6.59 -5.40 -6.36
N GLY A 16 6.10 -4.26 -5.89
CA GLY A 16 6.92 -3.23 -5.28
C GLY A 16 7.82 -2.46 -6.24
N ASN A 17 7.61 -2.54 -7.54
CA ASN A 17 8.37 -1.77 -8.51
C ASN A 17 8.09 -0.28 -8.37
N ARG A 18 9.08 0.57 -8.67
CA ARG A 18 8.90 2.02 -8.80
C ARG A 18 9.03 2.42 -10.25
N LYS A 19 7.98 3.01 -10.79
CA LYS A 19 7.97 3.53 -12.15
C LYS A 19 8.83 4.80 -12.25
N LYS A 20 9.42 5.01 -13.42
CA LYS A 20 10.15 6.24 -13.75
C LYS A 20 9.32 7.18 -14.61
N THR A 21 8.25 6.68 -15.19
CA THR A 21 7.33 7.41 -16.08
C THR A 21 5.92 6.82 -15.92
N GLU A 22 4.91 7.57 -16.31
CA GLU A 22 3.54 7.09 -16.48
C GLU A 22 3.17 7.09 -17.98
N PRO A 23 2.13 6.37 -18.42
CA PRO A 23 1.71 6.31 -19.81
C PRO A 23 1.02 7.59 -20.31
N TYR A 24 0.91 8.60 -19.46
CA TYR A 24 0.31 9.91 -19.75
C TYR A 24 1.23 11.02 -19.25
N GLU A 25 1.16 12.19 -19.90
CA GLU A 25 1.96 13.35 -19.51
C GLU A 25 1.45 13.96 -18.21
N LEU A 26 2.39 14.24 -17.32
CA LEU A 26 2.20 15.02 -16.11
C LEU A 26 3.16 16.20 -16.14
N THR A 27 2.66 17.40 -15.95
CA THR A 27 3.50 18.60 -15.87
C THR A 27 4.14 18.69 -14.48
N ASP A 28 5.44 18.90 -14.45
CA ASP A 28 6.23 19.09 -13.21
C ASP A 28 6.10 17.94 -12.18
N ALA A 29 5.81 16.74 -12.63
CA ALA A 29 5.60 15.60 -11.76
C ALA A 29 6.91 14.95 -11.30
N ASN A 30 6.90 14.48 -10.05
CA ASN A 30 7.88 13.51 -9.58
C ASN A 30 7.23 12.12 -9.59
N TYR A 31 7.73 11.26 -10.46
CA TYR A 31 7.29 9.86 -10.50
C TYR A 31 7.82 9.06 -9.31
N GLN A 32 7.31 7.87 -9.11
CA GLN A 32 7.56 6.99 -7.96
C GLN A 32 9.05 6.89 -7.58
N GLN A 33 9.94 6.62 -8.55
CA GLN A 33 11.37 6.54 -8.30
C GLN A 33 11.96 7.91 -7.93
N ALA A 34 11.50 8.99 -8.54
CA ALA A 34 11.97 10.33 -8.21
C ALA A 34 11.56 10.76 -6.79
N ILE A 35 10.38 10.37 -6.32
CA ILE A 35 9.95 10.62 -4.93
C ILE A 35 10.85 9.85 -3.95
N TRP A 36 11.18 8.60 -4.27
CA TRP A 36 12.15 7.85 -3.47
C TRP A 36 13.49 8.56 -3.41
N ASP A 37 14.08 8.89 -4.55
CA ASP A 37 15.44 9.43 -4.63
C ASP A 37 15.56 10.82 -3.98
N LYS A 38 14.54 11.68 -4.17
CA LYS A 38 14.59 13.09 -3.74
C LYS A 38 14.05 13.33 -2.33
N LEU A 39 13.13 12.49 -1.86
CA LEU A 39 12.45 12.71 -0.58
C LEU A 39 12.69 11.57 0.41
N VAL A 40 12.37 10.34 0.06
CA VAL A 40 12.33 9.24 1.03
C VAL A 40 13.73 8.75 1.38
N TYR A 41 14.55 8.50 0.36
CA TYR A 41 15.92 8.00 0.56
C TYR A 41 16.79 8.94 1.43
N PRO A 42 16.84 10.26 1.20
CA PRO A 42 17.64 11.16 2.03
C PRO A 42 17.05 11.43 3.43
N SER A 43 15.76 11.11 3.65
CA SER A 43 15.08 11.38 4.92
C SER A 43 15.39 10.31 5.96
N SER A 44 15.99 10.73 7.09
CA SER A 44 16.38 9.82 8.16
C SER A 44 15.23 9.33 9.04
N ASN A 45 14.03 9.90 8.92
CA ASN A 45 12.88 9.66 9.80
C ASN A 45 11.62 9.12 9.12
N ILE A 46 11.54 9.10 7.78
CA ILE A 46 10.45 8.40 7.09
C ILE A 46 10.64 6.89 7.27
N ARG A 47 9.60 6.21 7.78
CA ARG A 47 9.61 4.78 8.08
C ARG A 47 8.56 3.98 7.34
N LEU A 48 7.51 4.64 6.89
CA LEU A 48 6.42 4.02 6.16
C LEU A 48 5.96 4.95 5.05
N VAL A 49 5.74 4.40 3.87
CA VAL A 49 5.09 5.06 2.74
C VAL A 49 3.86 4.26 2.36
N ILE A 50 2.72 4.92 2.24
CA ILE A 50 1.45 4.30 1.85
C ILE A 50 0.97 5.00 0.59
N CYS A 51 0.57 4.21 -0.41
CA CYS A 51 0.03 4.73 -1.68
C CYS A 51 -1.10 3.84 -2.21
N GLY A 52 -1.73 4.30 -3.27
CA GLY A 52 -2.72 3.58 -4.07
C GLY A 52 -2.38 3.67 -5.56
N HIS A 53 -3.33 4.19 -6.35
CA HIS A 53 -3.24 4.53 -7.78
C HIS A 53 -3.23 3.34 -8.73
N GLU A 54 -2.34 2.37 -8.54
CA GLU A 54 -2.12 1.30 -9.51
C GLU A 54 -3.37 0.43 -9.65
N CYS A 55 -3.99 0.53 -10.82
CA CYS A 55 -5.23 -0.16 -11.15
C CYS A 55 -5.42 -0.12 -12.66
N HIS A 56 -5.94 -1.21 -13.22
CA HIS A 56 -6.30 -1.30 -14.64
C HIS A 56 -7.56 -2.20 -14.77
N PRO A 57 -8.43 -1.99 -15.76
CA PRO A 57 -9.65 -2.79 -15.95
C PRO A 57 -9.47 -4.31 -15.99
N THR A 58 -8.27 -4.78 -16.37
CA THR A 58 -7.92 -6.20 -16.44
C THR A 58 -6.97 -6.64 -15.33
N THR A 59 -6.72 -5.77 -14.33
CA THR A 59 -5.83 -6.06 -13.23
C THR A 59 -6.54 -6.90 -12.18
N ASP A 60 -5.97 -8.02 -11.80
CA ASP A 60 -6.45 -8.80 -10.67
C ASP A 60 -6.18 -8.10 -9.35
N TYR A 61 -6.99 -8.38 -8.34
CA TYR A 61 -6.88 -7.73 -7.03
C TYR A 61 -5.47 -7.83 -6.43
N PHE A 62 -4.83 -8.99 -6.47
CA PHE A 62 -3.49 -9.18 -5.92
C PHE A 62 -2.42 -8.30 -6.60
N GLU A 63 -2.69 -7.77 -7.78
CA GLU A 63 -1.83 -6.82 -8.48
C GLU A 63 -2.04 -5.37 -8.01
N THR A 64 -3.09 -5.11 -7.24
CA THR A 64 -3.42 -3.79 -6.68
C THR A 64 -2.96 -3.64 -5.22
N VAL A 65 -2.30 -4.65 -4.68
CA VAL A 65 -1.65 -4.63 -3.38
C VAL A 65 -0.16 -4.91 -3.53
N GLY A 66 0.65 -4.25 -2.74
CA GLY A 66 2.10 -4.42 -2.83
C GLY A 66 2.79 -4.01 -1.53
N PHE A 67 3.84 -4.72 -1.21
CA PHE A 67 4.69 -4.43 -0.06
C PHE A 67 6.16 -4.63 -0.41
N ARG A 68 7.01 -3.74 0.08
CA ARG A 68 8.47 -3.89 0.05
C ARG A 68 9.11 -3.10 1.17
N THR A 69 10.35 -3.45 1.49
CA THR A 69 11.20 -2.69 2.42
C THR A 69 12.54 -2.41 1.77
N ASP A 70 13.00 -1.15 1.86
CA ASP A 70 14.33 -0.74 1.45
C ASP A 70 15.01 0.04 2.57
N LYS A 71 16.34 0.15 2.51
CA LYS A 71 17.11 1.00 3.41
C LYS A 71 17.25 2.41 2.84
N ASN A 72 17.00 3.42 3.68
CA ASN A 72 17.29 4.82 3.34
C ASN A 72 18.79 5.15 3.51
N ALA A 73 19.20 6.38 3.22
CA ALA A 73 20.59 6.83 3.32
C ALA A 73 21.17 6.69 4.74
N ALA A 74 20.33 6.71 5.77
CA ALA A 74 20.74 6.49 7.16
C ALA A 74 20.78 5.00 7.57
N GLY A 75 20.60 4.08 6.63
CA GLY A 75 20.57 2.63 6.87
C GLY A 75 19.32 2.11 7.57
N LYS A 76 18.29 2.96 7.69
CA LYS A 76 17.03 2.61 8.35
C LYS A 76 16.04 2.00 7.37
N SER A 77 15.28 1.01 7.84
CA SER A 77 14.22 0.38 7.05
C SER A 77 13.08 1.37 6.79
N VAL A 78 12.60 1.38 5.55
CA VAL A 78 11.40 2.09 5.12
C VAL A 78 10.46 1.06 4.50
N ALA A 79 9.36 0.78 5.19
CA ALA A 79 8.28 -0.03 4.66
C ALA A 79 7.50 0.79 3.62
N GLN A 80 7.10 0.16 2.54
CA GLN A 80 6.36 0.78 1.46
C GLN A 80 5.22 -0.13 1.08
N MET A 81 4.01 0.40 1.07
CA MET A 81 2.83 -0.39 0.74
C MET A 81 1.92 0.35 -0.23
N MET A 82 1.38 -0.41 -1.14
CA MET A 82 0.34 -0.01 -2.07
C MET A 82 -0.92 -0.78 -1.76
N PHE A 83 -2.04 -0.08 -1.74
CA PHE A 83 -3.35 -0.68 -1.60
C PHE A 83 -4.36 0.06 -2.47
N ASN A 84 -4.98 -0.67 -3.39
CA ASN A 84 -6.06 -0.17 -4.25
C ASN A 84 -7.08 -1.27 -4.51
N ALA A 85 -8.19 -1.26 -3.78
CA ALA A 85 -9.20 -2.32 -3.80
C ALA A 85 -10.24 -2.17 -4.93
N GLN A 86 -10.06 -1.27 -5.90
CA GLN A 86 -11.06 -0.98 -6.94
C GLN A 86 -11.42 -2.19 -7.82
N THR A 87 -10.54 -3.18 -7.89
CA THR A 87 -10.74 -4.39 -8.71
C THR A 87 -10.80 -5.67 -7.88
N ALA A 88 -11.12 -5.57 -6.59
CA ALA A 88 -11.00 -6.69 -5.65
C ALA A 88 -11.76 -7.97 -6.05
N ASP A 89 -12.78 -7.87 -6.88
CA ASP A 89 -13.54 -9.03 -7.36
C ASP A 89 -13.37 -9.27 -8.87
N GLY A 90 -12.27 -8.79 -9.45
CA GLY A 90 -11.98 -8.92 -10.89
C GLY A 90 -12.90 -8.07 -11.75
N GLN A 91 -13.65 -7.15 -11.17
CA GLN A 91 -14.53 -6.26 -11.87
C GLN A 91 -14.11 -4.80 -11.70
N TRP A 92 -13.91 -4.16 -12.84
CA TRP A 92 -13.83 -2.70 -12.91
C TRP A 92 -15.22 -2.14 -12.60
N HIS A 93 -15.37 -1.11 -11.91
CA HIS A 93 -16.55 -0.28 -11.62
C HIS A 93 -16.60 0.19 -10.16
N GLY A 94 -15.47 0.26 -9.50
CA GLY A 94 -15.38 0.84 -8.17
C GLY A 94 -15.97 0.01 -7.05
N ASN A 95 -16.23 -1.29 -7.30
CA ASN A 95 -16.79 -2.15 -6.27
C ASN A 95 -15.77 -3.12 -5.67
N GLY A 96 -14.52 -2.71 -5.52
CA GLY A 96 -13.45 -3.54 -4.92
C GLY A 96 -13.79 -4.18 -3.57
N GLY A 97 -15.07 -4.50 -3.34
CA GLY A 97 -15.59 -5.00 -2.09
C GLY A 97 -15.53 -3.98 -0.97
N ASP A 98 -15.34 -2.68 -1.30
CA ASP A 98 -15.14 -1.59 -0.33
C ASP A 98 -14.13 -1.97 0.77
N CYS A 99 -13.05 -2.65 0.38
CA CYS A 99 -12.05 -3.10 1.32
C CYS A 99 -11.24 -1.95 1.90
N TRP A 100 -10.96 -2.04 3.18
CA TRP A 100 -10.11 -1.13 3.93
C TRP A 100 -8.86 -1.87 4.40
N LEU A 101 -7.71 -1.24 4.21
CA LEU A 101 -6.47 -1.69 4.81
C LEU A 101 -6.37 -1.11 6.22
N LEU A 102 -6.35 -1.97 7.22
CA LEU A 102 -6.22 -1.62 8.63
C LEU A 102 -4.78 -1.82 9.08
N LEU A 103 -4.20 -0.78 9.66
CA LEU A 103 -2.87 -0.81 10.26
C LEU A 103 -3.01 -0.67 11.77
N GLU A 104 -2.59 -1.69 12.49
CA GLU A 104 -2.52 -1.68 13.95
C GLU A 104 -1.07 -1.58 14.40
N PHE A 105 -0.72 -0.48 15.07
CA PHE A 105 0.60 -0.27 15.65
C PHE A 105 0.63 -0.91 17.03
N LEU A 106 1.39 -1.99 17.18
CA LEU A 106 1.39 -2.76 18.42
C LEU A 106 2.11 -2.03 19.57
N PRO A 107 1.78 -2.36 20.83
CA PRO A 107 2.35 -1.70 22.01
C PRO A 107 3.87 -1.83 22.17
N ASP A 108 4.52 -2.75 21.46
CA ASP A 108 5.97 -2.88 21.42
C ASP A 108 6.67 -1.68 20.73
N GLY A 109 5.88 -0.77 20.14
CA GLY A 109 6.34 0.43 19.46
C GLY A 109 7.12 0.15 18.16
N ARG A 110 7.03 -1.04 17.63
CA ARG A 110 7.82 -1.54 16.51
C ARG A 110 6.99 -2.30 15.48
N THR A 111 6.19 -3.26 15.92
CA THR A 111 5.42 -4.13 15.05
C THR A 111 4.17 -3.43 14.54
N VAL A 112 3.92 -3.55 13.25
CA VAL A 112 2.67 -3.12 12.60
C VAL A 112 1.97 -4.35 12.04
N SER A 113 0.73 -4.57 12.46
CA SER A 113 -0.16 -5.61 11.93
C SER A 113 -1.00 -5.02 10.82
N VAL A 114 -1.04 -5.70 9.69
CA VAL A 114 -1.81 -5.32 8.50
C VAL A 114 -2.95 -6.31 8.32
N ARG A 115 -4.16 -5.82 8.14
CA ARG A 115 -5.33 -6.65 7.83
C ARG A 115 -6.25 -5.92 6.84
N THR A 116 -6.87 -6.68 5.95
CA THR A 116 -7.83 -6.16 4.97
C THR A 116 -9.24 -6.59 5.33
N PHE A 117 -10.13 -5.62 5.43
CA PHE A 117 -11.53 -5.81 5.85
C PHE A 117 -12.48 -5.14 4.87
N SER A 118 -13.58 -5.81 4.53
CA SER A 118 -14.68 -5.27 3.73
C SER A 118 -15.91 -5.03 4.61
N PRO A 119 -16.25 -3.78 4.93
CA PRO A 119 -17.49 -3.45 5.62
C PRO A 119 -18.73 -3.87 4.81
N MET A 120 -18.68 -3.75 3.50
CA MET A 120 -19.78 -4.12 2.62
C MET A 120 -20.08 -5.63 2.73
N PHE A 121 -19.07 -6.48 2.68
CA PHE A 121 -19.26 -7.93 2.81
C PHE A 121 -19.73 -8.30 4.23
N ALA A 122 -19.28 -7.59 5.25
CA ALA A 122 -19.69 -7.85 6.63
C ALA A 122 -21.19 -7.61 6.89
N LEU A 123 -21.82 -6.73 6.12
CA LEU A 123 -23.23 -6.39 6.26
C LEU A 123 -24.18 -7.42 5.62
N SER A 124 -23.69 -8.28 4.75
CA SER A 124 -24.52 -9.24 4.02
C SER A 124 -24.38 -10.66 4.61
N PRO A 125 -25.47 -11.33 4.97
CA PRO A 125 -25.41 -12.72 5.44
C PRO A 125 -24.82 -13.71 4.43
N VAL A 126 -24.81 -13.35 3.14
CA VAL A 126 -24.28 -14.20 2.05
C VAL A 126 -22.78 -14.04 1.88
N THR A 127 -22.20 -12.94 2.33
CA THR A 127 -20.79 -12.58 2.11
C THR A 127 -20.01 -12.30 3.39
N CYS A 128 -20.66 -12.36 4.56
CA CYS A 128 -20.01 -11.99 5.84
C CYS A 128 -18.80 -12.88 6.20
N ASP A 129 -18.76 -14.10 5.72
CA ASP A 129 -17.62 -15.02 5.84
C ASP A 129 -16.39 -14.55 5.03
N LYS A 130 -16.60 -13.67 4.03
CA LYS A 130 -15.55 -13.08 3.19
C LYS A 130 -15.14 -11.66 3.62
N ALA A 131 -15.69 -11.17 4.73
CA ALA A 131 -15.43 -9.81 5.20
C ALA A 131 -13.95 -9.56 5.53
N TRP A 132 -13.25 -10.56 6.05
CA TRP A 132 -11.81 -10.54 6.27
C TRP A 132 -11.10 -11.25 5.13
N ARG A 133 -10.16 -10.57 4.51
CA ARG A 133 -9.27 -11.19 3.51
C ARG A 133 -8.06 -11.78 4.23
N THR A 134 -7.71 -13.02 3.88
CA THR A 134 -6.72 -13.83 4.61
C THR A 134 -5.52 -14.26 3.77
N ALA A 135 -5.40 -13.78 2.54
CA ALA A 135 -4.21 -14.03 1.74
C ALA A 135 -2.97 -13.36 2.36
N ASP A 136 -1.78 -13.87 2.11
CA ASP A 136 -0.52 -13.38 2.69
C ASP A 136 -0.25 -11.90 2.36
N TYR A 137 -0.77 -11.41 1.25
CA TYR A 137 -0.68 -10.00 0.87
C TYR A 137 -1.77 -9.11 1.50
N ASP A 138 -2.81 -9.70 2.11
CA ASP A 138 -3.91 -9.02 2.79
C ASP A 138 -3.75 -9.00 4.31
N GLN A 139 -3.01 -9.96 4.85
CA GLN A 139 -2.82 -10.13 6.28
C GLN A 139 -1.38 -10.52 6.59
N PHE A 140 -0.63 -9.59 7.18
CA PHE A 140 0.77 -9.81 7.54
C PHE A 140 1.23 -8.84 8.65
N THR A 141 2.45 -9.00 9.10
CA THR A 141 3.11 -8.05 10.02
C THR A 141 4.44 -7.60 9.45
N PHE A 142 4.87 -6.41 9.84
CA PHE A 142 6.22 -5.92 9.56
C PHE A 142 6.75 -5.07 10.70
N ASP A 143 8.07 -4.90 10.76
CA ASP A 143 8.72 -4.05 11.73
C ASP A 143 8.94 -2.64 11.17
N MET A 144 8.54 -1.64 11.94
CA MET A 144 8.81 -0.23 11.68
C MET A 144 9.89 0.27 12.66
N GLU A 145 11.17 0.08 12.29
CA GLU A 145 12.36 0.44 13.10
C GLU A 145 12.48 1.95 13.40
#